data_51583b5d1ec197f58ee12df50c1a6901
#
_entry.id   51583b5d1ec197f58ee12df50c1a6901
#
_cell.length_a   1.000
_cell.length_b   1.000
_cell.length_c   1.000
_cell.angle_alpha   90.00
_cell.angle_beta   90.00
_cell.angle_gamma   90.00
#
_symmetry.space_group_name_H-M   'P 1'
#
loop_
_entity.id
_entity.type
_entity.pdbx_description
1 polymer ?
#
loop_
_entity_poly.entity_id
_entity_poly.type
_entity_poly.pdbx_seq_one_letter_code
_entity_poly.pdbx_strand_id
1 'polypeptide(L)'
;MNNKKEQEREELHKTIWKIANELRGSVDGWDFKQYVLGLLFYRFISENIEHYVNENQRKAGIENFEYRNISDEQALMGKSQILEEKGLFILPSELFCNVRLNASKNENLNVVISNIFNNIEASARGTASENDVKGLFDDFTIDNKLGNTVDERNEKLVKLLNAIGDLKLGDYYDNNIDLFGDAYEFLMTMYASSAGKSGGEFFTPQEVGELLARIVIQDKTSVNKVYDPACGSGGLLLKFAKILGKENVRDGFFGQEINLTTYNLARINMFLHNINYNNFHIARGDTLTHPEHWDDEPFDAIVSNPPYSIKWAGKENPILINDERFSPAGVLAPSSKADLAFTMHMLSWLSSKGTAAIVEFPGVLYRGGAEQKIRQYMIDNNFIDAVIQLSSNLFFGTSIATCILVLKKNKTDNNILFVDASEEFVRNTNKNKLSNENINNIVNLLKK
;
A
#
# COMPACT_ATOMS: atom_id res chain seq x y z
N MET A 1 -3.76 10.84 -25.67
CA MET A 1 -2.80 10.39 -24.65
C MET A 1 -3.35 9.29 -23.72
N ASN A 2 -4.59 9.34 -23.27
CA ASN A 2 -5.18 8.30 -22.38
C ASN A 2 -5.19 6.88 -22.98
N ASN A 3 -5.44 6.73 -24.27
CA ASN A 3 -5.65 5.43 -24.91
C ASN A 3 -4.37 4.58 -25.00
N LYS A 4 -3.19 5.21 -25.17
CA LYS A 4 -1.90 4.50 -25.24
C LYS A 4 -1.48 3.94 -23.87
N LYS A 5 -1.66 4.72 -22.80
CA LYS A 5 -1.36 4.31 -21.42
C LYS A 5 -2.24 3.16 -20.95
N GLU A 6 -3.51 3.20 -21.32
CA GLU A 6 -4.47 2.16 -20.98
C GLU A 6 -4.16 0.85 -21.72
N GLN A 7 -3.73 0.92 -22.99
CA GLN A 7 -3.28 -0.22 -23.76
C GLN A 7 -1.97 -0.84 -23.19
N GLU A 8 -1.02 -0.02 -22.76
CA GLU A 8 0.23 -0.48 -22.13
C GLU A 8 -0.03 -1.21 -20.81
N ARG A 9 -0.97 -0.71 -19.99
CA ARG A 9 -1.43 -1.38 -18.78
C ARG A 9 -2.10 -2.73 -19.06
N GLU A 10 -3.00 -2.77 -20.04
CA GLU A 10 -3.69 -4.01 -20.39
C GLU A 10 -2.70 -5.07 -20.91
N GLU A 11 -1.71 -4.67 -21.70
CA GLU A 11 -0.67 -5.58 -22.19
C GLU A 11 0.20 -6.10 -21.05
N LEU A 12 0.56 -5.23 -20.11
CA LEU A 12 1.28 -5.60 -18.89
C LEU A 12 0.50 -6.62 -18.06
N HIS A 13 -0.79 -6.36 -17.79
CA HIS A 13 -1.66 -7.26 -17.04
C HIS A 13 -1.81 -8.63 -17.72
N LYS A 14 -1.98 -8.67 -19.05
CA LYS A 14 -2.03 -9.91 -19.83
C LYS A 14 -0.73 -10.70 -19.73
N THR A 15 0.40 -10.00 -19.76
CA THR A 15 1.73 -10.64 -19.68
C THR A 15 1.98 -11.21 -18.29
N ILE A 16 1.64 -10.46 -17.23
CA ILE A 16 1.74 -10.94 -15.84
C ILE A 16 0.83 -12.15 -15.63
N TRP A 17 -0.39 -12.11 -16.14
CA TRP A 17 -1.32 -13.25 -16.08
C TRP A 17 -0.77 -14.48 -16.80
N LYS A 18 -0.13 -14.30 -17.94
CA LYS A 18 0.52 -15.38 -18.68
C LYS A 18 1.65 -16.01 -17.87
N ILE A 19 2.54 -15.19 -17.30
CA ILE A 19 3.62 -15.67 -16.40
C ILE A 19 3.03 -16.47 -15.24
N ALA A 20 1.98 -15.97 -14.60
CA ALA A 20 1.30 -16.64 -13.51
C ALA A 20 0.73 -18.00 -13.93
N ASN A 21 0.20 -18.12 -15.13
CA ASN A 21 -0.36 -19.38 -15.66
C ASN A 21 0.72 -20.38 -16.12
N GLU A 22 1.80 -19.92 -16.72
CA GLU A 22 2.92 -20.77 -17.20
C GLU A 22 3.65 -21.45 -16.03
N LEU A 23 3.68 -20.81 -14.88
CA LEU A 23 4.31 -21.32 -13.66
C LEU A 23 3.30 -22.00 -12.71
N ARG A 24 2.01 -21.97 -13.06
CA ARG A 24 0.94 -22.64 -12.32
C ARG A 24 1.14 -24.16 -12.37
N GLY A 25 1.21 -24.81 -11.21
CA GLY A 25 1.44 -26.25 -11.07
C GLY A 25 2.88 -26.65 -10.74
N SER A 26 3.82 -25.71 -10.80
CA SER A 26 5.19 -25.93 -10.33
C SER A 26 5.48 -25.32 -8.94
N VAL A 27 4.63 -24.39 -8.48
CA VAL A 27 4.66 -23.76 -7.15
C VAL A 27 3.21 -23.48 -6.73
N ASP A 28 2.89 -23.59 -5.45
CA ASP A 28 1.56 -23.23 -4.93
C ASP A 28 1.22 -21.77 -5.23
N GLY A 29 -0.05 -21.51 -5.55
CA GLY A 29 -0.48 -20.24 -6.14
C GLY A 29 -0.17 -18.97 -5.33
N TRP A 30 0.03 -19.09 -4.01
CA TRP A 30 0.43 -17.95 -3.15
C TRP A 30 1.94 -17.76 -3.16
N ASP A 31 2.70 -18.82 -2.95
CA ASP A 31 4.17 -18.76 -2.91
C ASP A 31 4.72 -18.25 -4.24
N PHE A 32 4.10 -18.63 -5.37
CA PHE A 32 4.46 -18.10 -6.68
C PHE A 32 4.36 -16.58 -6.78
N LYS A 33 3.28 -15.97 -6.24
CA LYS A 33 3.09 -14.52 -6.26
C LYS A 33 4.15 -13.79 -5.44
N GLN A 34 4.59 -14.36 -4.32
CA GLN A 34 5.68 -13.81 -3.52
C GLN A 34 6.98 -13.75 -4.33
N TYR A 35 7.32 -14.80 -5.06
CA TYR A 35 8.53 -14.79 -5.91
C TYR A 35 8.45 -13.75 -7.02
N VAL A 36 7.30 -13.63 -7.68
CA VAL A 36 7.10 -12.58 -8.70
C VAL A 36 7.21 -11.19 -8.10
N LEU A 37 6.58 -10.94 -6.96
CA LEU A 37 6.64 -9.66 -6.26
C LEU A 37 8.07 -9.32 -5.82
N GLY A 38 8.79 -10.27 -5.22
CA GLY A 38 10.17 -10.07 -4.77
C GLY A 38 11.12 -9.76 -5.92
N LEU A 39 11.01 -10.48 -7.03
CA LEU A 39 11.85 -10.26 -8.20
C LEU A 39 11.46 -8.97 -8.94
N LEU A 40 10.17 -8.62 -8.98
CA LEU A 40 9.72 -7.34 -9.54
C LEU A 40 10.27 -6.17 -8.71
N PHE A 41 10.22 -6.28 -7.39
CA PHE A 41 10.80 -5.29 -6.48
C PHE A 41 12.32 -5.21 -6.64
N TYR A 42 13.01 -6.33 -6.70
CA TYR A 42 14.45 -6.38 -6.95
C TYR A 42 14.83 -5.71 -8.28
N ARG A 43 14.08 -5.98 -9.35
CA ARG A 43 14.27 -5.30 -10.63
C ARG A 43 14.06 -3.79 -10.50
N PHE A 44 12.98 -3.37 -9.84
CA PHE A 44 12.69 -1.95 -9.65
C PHE A 44 13.82 -1.21 -8.94
N ILE A 45 14.25 -1.71 -7.77
CA ILE A 45 15.31 -1.04 -7.01
C ILE A 45 16.65 -1.03 -7.75
N SER A 46 16.95 -2.10 -8.50
CA SER A 46 18.14 -2.16 -9.36
C SER A 46 18.11 -1.06 -10.43
N GLU A 47 17.01 -0.96 -11.18
CA GLU A 47 16.85 0.05 -12.23
C GLU A 47 16.79 1.47 -11.65
N ASN A 48 16.18 1.65 -10.48
CA ASN A 48 16.08 2.95 -9.81
C ASN A 48 17.46 3.49 -9.37
N ILE A 49 18.30 2.62 -8.79
CA ILE A 49 19.66 3.00 -8.40
C ILE A 49 20.52 3.28 -9.64
N GLU A 50 20.50 2.39 -10.61
CA GLU A 50 21.27 2.56 -11.85
C GLU A 50 20.91 3.88 -12.55
N HIS A 51 19.62 4.16 -12.70
CA HIS A 51 19.15 5.41 -13.29
C HIS A 51 19.62 6.63 -12.50
N TYR A 52 19.51 6.62 -11.18
CA TYR A 52 19.94 7.70 -10.32
C TYR A 52 21.43 8.01 -10.49
N VAL A 53 22.27 6.98 -10.47
CA VAL A 53 23.72 7.14 -10.60
C VAL A 53 24.09 7.62 -12.00
N ASN A 54 23.52 7.02 -13.06
CA ASN A 54 23.75 7.40 -14.43
C ASN A 54 23.37 8.87 -14.69
N GLU A 55 22.22 9.31 -14.20
CA GLU A 55 21.75 10.70 -14.32
C GLU A 55 22.69 11.69 -13.61
N ASN A 56 23.16 11.36 -12.41
CA ASN A 56 24.09 12.22 -11.68
C ASN A 56 25.43 12.35 -12.42
N GLN A 57 25.94 11.27 -12.98
CA GLN A 57 27.18 11.29 -13.78
C GLN A 57 26.99 12.07 -15.10
N ARG A 58 25.84 11.95 -15.73
CA ARG A 58 25.49 12.72 -16.94
C ARG A 58 25.43 14.23 -16.62
N LYS A 59 24.80 14.62 -15.51
CA LYS A 59 24.77 16.00 -15.04
C LYS A 59 26.18 16.55 -14.70
N ALA A 60 27.09 15.67 -14.30
CA ALA A 60 28.50 15.99 -14.08
C ALA A 60 29.35 16.03 -15.38
N GLY A 61 28.74 15.82 -16.55
CA GLY A 61 29.40 15.87 -17.86
C GLY A 61 29.97 14.55 -18.36
N ILE A 62 29.62 13.43 -17.73
CA ILE A 62 30.06 12.09 -18.14
C ILE A 62 28.90 11.40 -18.87
N GLU A 63 28.72 11.68 -20.16
CA GLU A 63 27.55 11.29 -20.94
C GLU A 63 27.36 9.78 -21.14
N ASN A 64 28.47 9.00 -21.21
CA ASN A 64 28.45 7.56 -21.48
C ASN A 64 28.68 6.71 -20.25
N PHE A 65 28.39 7.24 -19.07
CA PHE A 65 28.53 6.49 -17.84
C PHE A 65 27.38 5.49 -17.66
N GLU A 66 27.73 4.23 -17.37
CA GLU A 66 26.78 3.15 -17.08
C GLU A 66 27.19 2.46 -15.78
N TYR A 67 26.37 2.60 -14.75
CA TYR A 67 26.62 2.04 -13.41
C TYR A 67 26.82 0.53 -13.46
N ARG A 68 26.07 -0.18 -14.31
CA ARG A 68 26.17 -1.64 -14.52
C ARG A 68 27.54 -2.12 -14.99
N ASN A 69 28.36 -1.24 -15.55
CA ASN A 69 29.64 -1.58 -16.18
C ASN A 69 30.86 -1.24 -15.33
N ILE A 70 30.69 -0.51 -14.20
CA ILE A 70 31.80 -0.22 -13.30
C ILE A 70 32.07 -1.38 -12.33
N SER A 71 33.26 -1.42 -11.74
CA SER A 71 33.58 -2.41 -10.72
C SER A 71 32.86 -2.14 -9.39
N ASP A 72 32.68 -3.18 -8.58
CA ASP A 72 32.08 -3.05 -7.25
C ASP A 72 32.87 -2.11 -6.34
N GLU A 73 34.22 -2.12 -6.45
CA GLU A 73 35.08 -1.21 -5.70
C GLU A 73 34.86 0.26 -6.07
N GLN A 74 34.65 0.54 -7.36
CA GLN A 74 34.32 1.89 -7.82
C GLN A 74 32.94 2.34 -7.29
N ALA A 75 31.97 1.44 -7.29
CA ALA A 75 30.63 1.72 -6.78
C ALA A 75 30.60 2.03 -5.29
N LEU A 76 31.45 1.37 -4.50
CA LEU A 76 31.56 1.62 -3.05
C LEU A 76 31.97 3.04 -2.71
N MET A 77 32.67 3.74 -3.59
CA MET A 77 33.03 5.17 -3.37
C MET A 77 31.80 6.09 -3.32
N GLY A 78 30.73 5.75 -4.03
CA GLY A 78 29.46 6.50 -4.05
C GLY A 78 28.41 5.98 -3.07
N LYS A 79 28.69 4.93 -2.31
CA LYS A 79 27.70 4.23 -1.50
C LYS A 79 26.95 5.13 -0.52
N SER A 80 27.66 6.01 0.19
CA SER A 80 27.05 6.88 1.20
C SER A 80 26.01 7.83 0.60
N GLN A 81 26.30 8.40 -0.57
CA GLN A 81 25.37 9.29 -1.27
C GLN A 81 24.14 8.53 -1.78
N ILE A 82 24.34 7.32 -2.33
CA ILE A 82 23.23 6.48 -2.80
C ILE A 82 22.31 6.10 -1.63
N LEU A 83 22.86 5.73 -0.48
CA LEU A 83 22.11 5.42 0.73
C LEU A 83 21.32 6.62 1.25
N GLU A 84 21.91 7.80 1.28
CA GLU A 84 21.24 9.03 1.72
C GLU A 84 20.03 9.36 0.83
N GLU A 85 20.17 9.21 -0.48
CA GLU A 85 19.15 9.59 -1.46
C GLU A 85 18.10 8.48 -1.71
N LYS A 86 18.53 7.21 -1.71
CA LYS A 86 17.67 6.08 -2.09
C LYS A 86 17.29 5.16 -0.94
N GLY A 87 17.98 5.25 0.17
CA GLY A 87 17.75 4.45 1.36
C GLY A 87 18.32 3.04 1.31
N LEU A 88 18.82 2.59 0.16
CA LEU A 88 19.43 1.27 -0.03
C LEU A 88 20.52 1.32 -1.10
N PHE A 89 21.37 0.30 -1.14
CA PHE A 89 22.50 0.23 -2.06
C PHE A 89 22.60 -1.17 -2.67
N ILE A 90 22.93 -1.23 -3.96
CA ILE A 90 23.17 -2.47 -4.71
C ILE A 90 24.47 -2.32 -5.48
N LEU A 91 25.34 -3.30 -5.40
CA LEU A 91 26.58 -3.36 -6.18
C LEU A 91 26.28 -3.59 -7.68
N PRO A 92 27.11 -3.08 -8.60
CA PRO A 92 26.97 -3.35 -10.03
C PRO A 92 26.83 -4.84 -10.36
N SER A 93 27.65 -5.71 -9.77
CA SER A 93 27.57 -7.16 -9.96
C SER A 93 26.26 -7.79 -9.48
N GLU A 94 25.56 -7.12 -8.54
CA GLU A 94 24.31 -7.56 -7.93
C GLU A 94 23.07 -6.94 -8.59
N LEU A 95 23.22 -6.07 -9.57
CA LEU A 95 22.08 -5.51 -10.33
C LEU A 95 21.28 -6.62 -11.03
N PHE A 96 19.97 -6.49 -11.02
CA PHE A 96 19.07 -7.45 -11.67
C PHE A 96 19.47 -7.80 -13.10
N CYS A 97 19.86 -6.81 -13.91
CA CYS A 97 20.28 -7.02 -15.29
C CYS A 97 21.55 -7.88 -15.40
N ASN A 98 22.55 -7.65 -14.55
CA ASN A 98 23.81 -8.38 -14.56
C ASN A 98 23.64 -9.82 -14.02
N VAL A 99 22.84 -10.00 -12.99
CA VAL A 99 22.49 -11.34 -12.46
C VAL A 99 21.72 -12.14 -13.50
N ARG A 100 20.74 -11.53 -14.17
CA ARG A 100 19.94 -12.16 -15.24
C ARG A 100 20.82 -12.66 -16.40
N LEU A 101 21.77 -11.83 -16.86
CA LEU A 101 22.66 -12.19 -17.97
C LEU A 101 23.46 -13.48 -17.70
N ASN A 102 23.81 -13.75 -16.46
CA ASN A 102 24.62 -14.89 -16.06
C ASN A 102 23.81 -16.02 -15.41
N ALA A 103 22.50 -15.84 -15.23
CA ALA A 103 21.65 -16.73 -14.45
C ALA A 103 21.69 -18.19 -14.92
N SER A 104 21.58 -18.43 -16.23
CA SER A 104 21.55 -19.78 -16.82
C SER A 104 22.87 -20.57 -16.67
N LYS A 105 23.97 -19.88 -16.36
CA LYS A 105 25.30 -20.47 -16.19
C LYS A 105 25.69 -20.60 -14.71
N ASN A 106 24.86 -20.12 -13.80
CA ASN A 106 25.18 -20.06 -12.38
C ASN A 106 24.53 -21.23 -11.63
N GLU A 107 25.31 -22.23 -11.30
CA GLU A 107 24.87 -23.42 -10.55
C GLU A 107 24.47 -23.11 -9.10
N ASN A 108 24.86 -21.93 -8.57
CA ASN A 108 24.54 -21.46 -7.22
C ASN A 108 23.57 -20.26 -7.23
N LEU A 109 22.75 -20.10 -8.26
CA LEU A 109 21.89 -18.95 -8.44
C LEU A 109 20.96 -18.70 -7.25
N ASN A 110 20.41 -19.74 -6.65
CA ASN A 110 19.58 -19.67 -5.44
C ASN A 110 20.31 -19.03 -4.26
N VAL A 111 21.59 -19.37 -4.04
CA VAL A 111 22.42 -18.79 -2.98
C VAL A 111 22.79 -17.34 -3.32
N VAL A 112 23.14 -17.08 -4.57
CA VAL A 112 23.50 -15.73 -5.03
C VAL A 112 22.34 -14.75 -4.84
N ILE A 113 21.12 -15.10 -5.25
CA ILE A 113 19.95 -14.21 -5.07
C ILE A 113 19.64 -14.01 -3.59
N SER A 114 19.69 -15.06 -2.77
CA SER A 114 19.50 -14.93 -1.32
C SER A 114 20.52 -14.00 -0.67
N ASN A 115 21.78 -14.09 -1.08
CA ASN A 115 22.85 -13.22 -0.59
C ASN A 115 22.63 -11.76 -1.05
N ILE A 116 22.19 -11.54 -2.28
CA ILE A 116 21.87 -10.20 -2.79
C ILE A 116 20.78 -9.55 -1.94
N PHE A 117 19.69 -10.25 -1.65
CA PHE A 117 18.62 -9.72 -0.80
C PHE A 117 19.12 -9.35 0.59
N ASN A 118 19.93 -10.22 1.21
CA ASN A 118 20.58 -9.94 2.49
C ASN A 118 21.53 -8.73 2.41
N ASN A 119 22.28 -8.58 1.33
CA ASN A 119 23.22 -7.46 1.13
C ASN A 119 22.48 -6.14 0.96
N ILE A 120 21.37 -6.13 0.24
CA ILE A 120 20.51 -4.95 0.07
C ILE A 120 19.99 -4.48 1.43
N GLU A 121 19.42 -5.37 2.24
CA GLU A 121 18.94 -5.03 3.58
C GLU A 121 20.08 -4.60 4.51
N ALA A 122 21.21 -5.31 4.47
CA ALA A 122 22.37 -4.98 5.26
C ALA A 122 23.01 -3.63 4.89
N SER A 123 22.81 -3.17 3.65
CA SER A 123 23.35 -1.88 3.20
C SER A 123 22.79 -0.69 3.97
N ALA A 124 21.57 -0.79 4.44
CA ALA A 124 20.86 0.26 5.18
C ALA A 124 21.14 0.27 6.69
N ARG A 125 21.86 -0.73 7.23
CA ARG A 125 22.16 -0.80 8.67
C ARG A 125 22.93 0.41 9.15
N GLY A 126 22.45 1.02 10.26
CA GLY A 126 23.03 2.22 10.83
C GLY A 126 22.74 3.52 10.06
N THR A 127 21.87 3.48 9.06
CA THR A 127 21.42 4.66 8.30
C THR A 127 20.00 5.06 8.69
N ALA A 128 19.56 6.22 8.21
CA ALA A 128 18.20 6.72 8.46
C ALA A 128 17.11 5.81 7.89
N SER A 129 17.42 5.03 6.83
CA SER A 129 16.48 4.13 6.16
C SER A 129 16.45 2.70 6.73
N GLU A 130 17.21 2.39 7.77
CA GLU A 130 17.34 1.02 8.30
C GLU A 130 15.98 0.38 8.55
N ASN A 131 15.08 1.08 9.23
CA ASN A 131 13.76 0.55 9.57
C ASN A 131 12.85 0.38 8.35
N ASP A 132 13.06 1.18 7.29
CA ASP A 132 12.26 1.11 6.06
C ASP A 132 12.71 -0.04 5.15
N VAL A 133 13.96 -0.48 5.27
CA VAL A 133 14.57 -1.50 4.40
C VAL A 133 14.66 -2.87 5.07
N LYS A 134 14.84 -2.92 6.40
CA LYS A 134 14.97 -4.17 7.14
C LYS A 134 13.77 -5.09 6.96
N GLY A 135 14.02 -6.36 6.60
CA GLY A 135 12.98 -7.38 6.44
C GLY A 135 12.12 -7.27 5.20
N LEU A 136 12.49 -6.42 4.22
CA LEU A 136 11.72 -6.29 2.97
C LEU A 136 11.67 -7.59 2.16
N PHE A 137 12.71 -8.41 2.25
CA PHE A 137 12.81 -9.67 1.52
C PHE A 137 12.52 -10.92 2.37
N ASP A 138 12.09 -10.78 3.63
CA ASP A 138 11.86 -11.91 4.54
C ASP A 138 10.80 -12.90 4.00
N ASP A 139 9.82 -12.43 3.25
CA ASP A 139 8.78 -13.25 2.65
C ASP A 139 9.19 -13.92 1.32
N PHE A 140 10.39 -13.61 0.80
CA PHE A 140 10.88 -14.11 -0.50
C PHE A 140 11.98 -15.15 -0.33
N THR A 141 11.79 -16.11 0.56
CA THR A 141 12.74 -17.18 0.83
C THR A 141 12.81 -18.16 -0.33
N ILE A 142 14.03 -18.40 -0.82
CA ILE A 142 14.31 -19.40 -1.87
C ILE A 142 14.50 -20.75 -1.19
N ASP A 143 13.43 -21.45 -0.99
CA ASP A 143 13.36 -22.71 -0.24
C ASP A 143 12.75 -23.87 -1.07
N ASN A 144 12.37 -24.95 -0.38
CA ASN A 144 11.77 -26.15 -0.99
C ASN A 144 10.44 -25.88 -1.70
N LYS A 145 9.78 -24.77 -1.44
CA LYS A 145 8.52 -24.40 -2.14
C LYS A 145 8.80 -24.06 -3.60
N LEU A 146 9.97 -23.53 -3.91
CA LEU A 146 10.38 -23.25 -5.29
C LEU A 146 10.86 -24.53 -6.01
N GLY A 147 11.42 -25.50 -5.30
CA GLY A 147 11.87 -26.78 -5.85
C GLY A 147 12.57 -27.65 -4.79
N ASN A 148 12.44 -28.97 -4.93
CA ASN A 148 12.99 -29.93 -3.96
C ASN A 148 14.52 -30.03 -4.07
N THR A 149 15.07 -29.83 -5.26
CA THR A 149 16.50 -29.83 -5.53
C THR A 149 17.06 -28.45 -5.84
N VAL A 150 18.36 -28.26 -5.76
CA VAL A 150 19.03 -27.01 -6.13
C VAL A 150 18.81 -26.72 -7.63
N ASP A 151 18.94 -27.75 -8.45
CA ASP A 151 18.77 -27.62 -9.91
C ASP A 151 17.34 -27.15 -10.27
N GLU A 152 16.32 -27.76 -9.68
CA GLU A 152 14.92 -27.35 -9.87
C GLU A 152 14.69 -25.89 -9.44
N ARG A 153 15.26 -25.49 -8.31
CA ARG A 153 15.16 -24.09 -7.82
C ARG A 153 15.84 -23.12 -8.78
N ASN A 154 17.05 -23.45 -9.24
CA ASN A 154 17.80 -22.62 -10.16
C ASN A 154 17.10 -22.51 -11.53
N GLU A 155 16.58 -23.61 -12.06
CA GLU A 155 15.82 -23.61 -13.31
C GLU A 155 14.60 -22.68 -13.23
N LYS A 156 13.83 -22.77 -12.14
CA LYS A 156 12.68 -21.89 -11.92
C LYS A 156 13.07 -20.43 -11.73
N LEU A 157 14.18 -20.16 -10.99
CA LEU A 157 14.70 -18.80 -10.85
C LEU A 157 15.13 -18.19 -12.18
N VAL A 158 15.78 -18.96 -13.06
CA VAL A 158 16.12 -18.50 -14.41
C VAL A 158 14.88 -18.14 -15.21
N LYS A 159 13.85 -18.98 -15.17
CA LYS A 159 12.55 -18.69 -15.84
C LYS A 159 11.91 -17.43 -15.29
N LEU A 160 11.86 -17.27 -13.97
CA LEU A 160 11.30 -16.08 -13.30
C LEU A 160 12.10 -14.82 -13.64
N LEU A 161 13.43 -14.84 -13.55
CA LEU A 161 14.28 -13.69 -13.88
C LEU A 161 14.08 -13.26 -15.33
N ASN A 162 13.98 -14.21 -16.26
CA ASN A 162 13.73 -13.91 -17.66
C ASN A 162 12.32 -13.34 -17.86
N ALA A 163 11.30 -13.96 -17.30
CA ALA A 163 9.92 -13.51 -17.42
C ALA A 163 9.73 -12.10 -16.84
N ILE A 164 10.27 -11.84 -15.65
CA ILE A 164 10.22 -10.51 -15.03
C ILE A 164 11.08 -9.50 -15.80
N GLY A 165 12.25 -9.92 -16.29
CA GLY A 165 13.14 -9.06 -17.08
C GLY A 165 12.58 -8.66 -18.44
N ASP A 166 11.71 -9.49 -19.04
CA ASP A 166 11.06 -9.22 -20.34
C ASP A 166 9.80 -8.34 -20.21
N LEU A 167 9.30 -8.09 -18.99
CA LEU A 167 8.18 -7.18 -18.81
C LEU A 167 8.54 -5.77 -19.30
N LYS A 168 7.68 -5.19 -20.11
CA LYS A 168 7.80 -3.80 -20.55
C LYS A 168 7.22 -2.88 -19.49
N LEU A 169 8.09 -2.39 -18.59
CA LEU A 169 7.71 -1.56 -17.45
C LEU A 169 7.99 -0.06 -17.68
N GLY A 170 8.13 0.35 -18.95
CA GLY A 170 8.45 1.71 -19.33
C GLY A 170 9.93 2.04 -19.20
N ASP A 171 10.30 3.19 -19.73
CA ASP A 171 11.64 3.74 -19.54
C ASP A 171 11.60 4.74 -18.37
N TYR A 172 12.57 4.71 -17.48
CA TYR A 172 12.68 5.66 -16.37
C TYR A 172 12.72 7.13 -16.85
N TYR A 173 13.07 7.35 -18.10
CA TYR A 173 13.09 8.66 -18.74
C TYR A 173 11.71 9.18 -19.15
N ASP A 174 10.75 8.29 -19.33
CA ASP A 174 9.40 8.63 -19.78
C ASP A 174 8.40 8.63 -18.60
N ASN A 175 8.71 9.38 -17.57
CA ASN A 175 8.17 9.49 -16.22
C ASN A 175 6.63 9.63 -16.06
N ASN A 176 5.84 9.17 -16.99
CA ASN A 176 4.38 9.34 -16.94
C ASN A 176 3.59 8.10 -16.57
N ILE A 177 4.22 6.94 -16.38
CA ILE A 177 3.50 5.71 -16.03
C ILE A 177 4.25 4.98 -14.93
N ASP A 178 3.60 4.85 -13.81
CA ASP A 178 4.04 4.02 -12.69
C ASP A 178 3.71 2.54 -12.97
N LEU A 179 4.36 1.97 -14.00
CA LEU A 179 4.09 0.60 -14.46
C LEU A 179 4.52 -0.46 -13.44
N PHE A 180 5.55 -0.20 -12.65
CA PHE A 180 5.94 -1.09 -11.56
C PHE A 180 4.86 -1.14 -10.48
N GLY A 181 4.35 0.01 -10.08
CA GLY A 181 3.23 0.10 -9.14
C GLY A 181 1.95 -0.51 -9.69
N ASP A 182 1.61 -0.26 -10.95
CA ASP A 182 0.46 -0.87 -11.63
C ASP A 182 0.60 -2.41 -11.70
N ALA A 183 1.80 -2.94 -11.97
CA ALA A 183 2.08 -4.37 -11.94
C ALA A 183 1.88 -4.97 -10.55
N TYR A 184 2.38 -4.29 -9.52
CA TYR A 184 2.19 -4.68 -8.13
C TYR A 184 0.71 -4.70 -7.74
N GLU A 185 -0.04 -3.63 -8.01
CA GLU A 185 -1.47 -3.54 -7.72
C GLU A 185 -2.27 -4.64 -8.42
N PHE A 186 -1.91 -4.97 -9.66
CA PHE A 186 -2.53 -6.06 -10.39
C PHE A 186 -2.27 -7.42 -9.74
N LEU A 187 -1.03 -7.71 -9.35
CA LEU A 187 -0.66 -8.93 -8.64
C LEU A 187 -1.40 -9.06 -7.29
N MET A 188 -1.53 -7.96 -6.55
CA MET A 188 -2.28 -7.93 -5.30
C MET A 188 -3.77 -8.17 -5.50
N THR A 189 -4.36 -7.63 -6.58
CA THR A 189 -5.77 -7.89 -6.95
C THR A 189 -5.99 -9.36 -7.30
N MET A 190 -5.09 -9.96 -8.07
CA MET A 190 -5.12 -11.40 -8.38
C MET A 190 -5.04 -12.25 -7.10
N TYR A 191 -4.21 -11.84 -6.15
CA TYR A 191 -4.10 -12.48 -4.85
C TYR A 191 -5.40 -12.41 -4.07
N ALA A 192 -5.94 -11.22 -3.85
CA ALA A 192 -7.19 -11.01 -3.11
C ALA A 192 -8.36 -11.82 -3.69
N SER A 193 -8.44 -11.93 -5.01
CA SER A 193 -9.48 -12.70 -5.70
C SER A 193 -9.35 -14.22 -5.54
N SER A 194 -8.14 -14.73 -5.31
CA SER A 194 -7.86 -16.17 -5.23
C SER A 194 -7.71 -16.73 -3.81
N ALA A 195 -7.43 -15.87 -2.82
CA ALA A 195 -7.15 -16.28 -1.44
C ALA A 195 -8.40 -16.45 -0.55
N GLY A 196 -9.61 -16.25 -1.10
CA GLY A 196 -10.85 -16.37 -0.33
C GLY A 196 -11.01 -15.30 0.76
N LYS A 197 -11.69 -15.62 1.87
CA LYS A 197 -11.97 -14.66 2.94
C LYS A 197 -10.71 -14.06 3.56
N SER A 198 -9.69 -14.88 3.82
CA SER A 198 -8.47 -14.43 4.52
C SER A 198 -7.61 -13.47 3.72
N GLY A 199 -7.61 -13.56 2.39
CA GLY A 199 -6.82 -12.65 1.55
C GLY A 199 -7.56 -11.36 1.18
N GLY A 200 -8.89 -11.42 1.15
CA GLY A 200 -9.73 -10.25 0.86
C GLY A 200 -9.78 -9.22 1.99
N GLU A 201 -9.50 -9.65 3.22
CA GLU A 201 -9.52 -8.77 4.40
C GLU A 201 -8.40 -7.72 4.38
N PHE A 202 -7.33 -7.96 3.61
CA PHE A 202 -6.15 -7.06 3.55
C PHE A 202 -6.12 -6.17 2.31
N PHE A 203 -7.13 -6.26 1.46
CA PHE A 203 -7.13 -5.55 0.18
C PHE A 203 -8.42 -4.77 -0.05
N THR A 204 -8.29 -3.47 -0.23
CA THR A 204 -9.40 -2.58 -0.61
C THR A 204 -9.48 -2.49 -2.13
N PRO A 205 -10.66 -2.68 -2.76
CA PRO A 205 -10.81 -2.47 -4.19
C PRO A 205 -10.31 -1.08 -4.62
N GLN A 206 -9.61 -1.03 -5.75
CA GLN A 206 -8.93 0.17 -6.22
C GLN A 206 -9.88 1.36 -6.39
N GLU A 207 -11.07 1.11 -6.92
CA GLU A 207 -12.11 2.09 -7.13
C GLU A 207 -12.71 2.63 -5.82
N VAL A 208 -12.81 1.79 -4.78
CA VAL A 208 -13.23 2.23 -3.45
C VAL A 208 -12.15 3.09 -2.81
N GLY A 209 -10.88 2.71 -2.98
CA GLY A 209 -9.75 3.52 -2.54
C GLY A 209 -9.72 4.90 -3.20
N GLU A 210 -10.01 4.96 -4.49
CA GLU A 210 -10.13 6.24 -5.21
C GLU A 210 -11.30 7.08 -4.68
N LEU A 211 -12.46 6.46 -4.44
CA LEU A 211 -13.61 7.15 -3.85
C LEU A 211 -13.27 7.76 -2.49
N LEU A 212 -12.65 6.98 -1.57
CA LEU A 212 -12.26 7.47 -0.24
C LEU A 212 -11.28 8.65 -0.34
N ALA A 213 -10.26 8.54 -1.19
CA ALA A 213 -9.30 9.62 -1.37
C ALA A 213 -9.97 10.89 -1.93
N ARG A 214 -10.85 10.77 -2.92
CA ARG A 214 -11.57 11.92 -3.49
C ARG A 214 -12.54 12.56 -2.51
N ILE A 215 -13.18 11.77 -1.63
CA ILE A 215 -14.02 12.29 -0.54
C ILE A 215 -13.19 13.15 0.42
N VAL A 216 -11.98 12.71 0.76
CA VAL A 216 -11.11 13.41 1.71
C VAL A 216 -10.42 14.62 1.08
N ILE A 217 -9.97 14.50 -0.16
CA ILE A 217 -9.29 15.57 -0.90
C ILE A 217 -10.27 16.72 -1.22
N GLN A 218 -11.48 16.39 -1.75
CA GLN A 218 -12.43 17.37 -2.24
C GLN A 218 -11.75 18.38 -3.20
N ASP A 219 -11.77 19.66 -2.86
CA ASP A 219 -11.19 20.75 -3.67
C ASP A 219 -9.77 21.14 -3.21
N LYS A 220 -9.16 20.37 -2.29
CA LYS A 220 -7.79 20.62 -1.85
C LYS A 220 -6.79 20.24 -2.95
N THR A 221 -5.78 21.07 -3.13
CA THR A 221 -4.66 20.80 -4.06
C THR A 221 -3.45 20.18 -3.38
N SER A 222 -3.42 20.21 -2.05
CA SER A 222 -2.36 19.60 -1.23
C SER A 222 -2.90 19.26 0.17
N VAL A 223 -2.21 18.35 0.83
CA VAL A 223 -2.43 18.00 2.25
C VAL A 223 -1.09 17.99 2.98
N ASN A 224 -1.10 18.10 4.31
CA ASN A 224 0.13 17.95 5.07
C ASN A 224 0.59 16.49 5.03
N LYS A 225 -0.18 15.62 5.66
CA LYS A 225 0.08 14.20 5.83
C LYS A 225 -1.17 13.40 5.52
N VAL A 226 -0.97 12.20 4.99
CA VAL A 226 -2.02 11.18 4.82
C VAL A 226 -1.77 10.06 5.81
N TYR A 227 -2.82 9.59 6.48
CA TYR A 227 -2.73 8.52 7.46
C TYR A 227 -3.78 7.42 7.24
N ASP A 228 -3.36 6.17 7.42
CA ASP A 228 -4.25 5.01 7.47
C ASP A 228 -3.88 4.12 8.69
N PRO A 229 -4.75 4.03 9.71
CA PRO A 229 -4.49 3.26 10.93
C PRO A 229 -4.51 1.74 10.75
N ALA A 230 -4.97 1.24 9.62
CA ALA A 230 -5.00 -0.19 9.24
C ALA A 230 -4.65 -0.31 7.76
N CYS A 231 -3.43 0.10 7.41
CA CYS A 231 -3.07 0.45 6.04
C CYS A 231 -3.00 -0.75 5.08
N GLY A 232 -3.02 -1.98 5.58
CA GLY A 232 -2.89 -3.14 4.73
C GLY A 232 -1.64 -3.06 3.85
N SER A 233 -1.80 -3.24 2.55
CA SER A 233 -0.72 -3.09 1.56
C SER A 233 -0.41 -1.65 1.15
N GLY A 234 -0.97 -0.64 1.82
CA GLY A 234 -0.71 0.78 1.56
C GLY A 234 -1.47 1.37 0.36
N GLY A 235 -2.37 0.62 -0.25
CA GLY A 235 -3.07 1.05 -1.47
C GLY A 235 -3.90 2.31 -1.31
N LEU A 236 -4.54 2.53 -0.15
CA LEU A 236 -5.32 3.75 0.12
C LEU A 236 -4.41 4.99 0.19
N LEU A 237 -3.27 4.89 0.84
CA LEU A 237 -2.29 5.98 0.94
C LEU A 237 -1.83 6.43 -0.44
N LEU A 238 -1.53 5.48 -1.31
CA LEU A 238 -1.03 5.74 -2.66
C LEU A 238 -2.05 6.38 -3.60
N LYS A 239 -3.36 6.29 -3.30
CA LYS A 239 -4.38 7.03 -4.06
C LYS A 239 -4.20 8.54 -3.94
N PHE A 240 -3.73 9.04 -2.80
CA PHE A 240 -3.42 10.47 -2.64
C PHE A 240 -2.23 10.89 -3.50
N ALA A 241 -1.18 10.09 -3.58
CA ALA A 241 -0.06 10.35 -4.48
C ALA A 241 -0.49 10.38 -5.95
N LYS A 242 -1.42 9.51 -6.34
CA LYS A 242 -1.93 9.41 -7.70
C LYS A 242 -2.85 10.59 -8.08
N ILE A 243 -3.64 11.09 -7.15
CA ILE A 243 -4.62 12.16 -7.39
C ILE A 243 -4.00 13.54 -7.25
N LEU A 244 -3.24 13.78 -6.17
CA LEU A 244 -2.62 15.07 -5.86
C LEU A 244 -1.24 15.26 -6.49
N GLY A 245 -0.52 14.17 -6.78
CA GLY A 245 0.93 14.16 -6.92
C GLY A 245 1.61 13.96 -5.56
N LYS A 246 2.67 13.13 -5.54
CA LYS A 246 3.39 12.80 -4.29
C LYS A 246 4.01 14.01 -3.60
N GLU A 247 4.40 15.01 -4.37
CA GLU A 247 4.96 16.28 -3.92
C GLU A 247 3.94 17.17 -3.19
N ASN A 248 2.65 16.93 -3.39
CA ASN A 248 1.57 17.67 -2.76
C ASN A 248 1.03 17.01 -1.47
N VAL A 249 1.62 15.87 -1.09
CA VAL A 249 1.54 15.31 0.27
C VAL A 249 2.84 15.74 0.99
N ARG A 250 2.81 16.91 1.60
CA ARG A 250 4.02 17.69 1.95
C ARG A 250 4.94 17.01 2.95
N ASP A 251 4.36 16.39 3.97
CA ASP A 251 5.09 15.79 5.09
C ASP A 251 4.99 14.25 5.08
N GLY A 252 4.42 13.68 4.01
CA GLY A 252 4.49 12.26 3.72
C GLY A 252 3.25 11.42 4.06
N PHE A 253 3.45 10.12 3.92
CA PHE A 253 2.44 9.07 4.05
C PHE A 253 2.70 8.27 5.33
N PHE A 254 1.67 8.09 6.14
CA PHE A 254 1.75 7.40 7.42
C PHE A 254 0.78 6.23 7.44
N GLY A 255 1.22 5.10 7.94
CA GLY A 255 0.37 3.92 8.06
C GLY A 255 0.80 3.04 9.21
N GLN A 256 -0.14 2.23 9.71
CA GLN A 256 0.17 1.20 10.68
C GLN A 256 -0.52 -0.10 10.28
N GLU A 257 0.19 -1.22 10.42
CA GLU A 257 -0.29 -2.55 10.06
C GLU A 257 0.18 -3.59 11.08
N ILE A 258 -0.72 -4.43 11.55
CA ILE A 258 -0.43 -5.45 12.57
C ILE A 258 0.26 -6.69 11.98
N ASN A 259 -0.11 -7.07 10.75
CA ASN A 259 0.40 -8.26 10.09
C ASN A 259 1.77 -8.00 9.45
N LEU A 260 2.77 -8.83 9.79
CA LEU A 260 4.15 -8.65 9.31
C LEU A 260 4.26 -8.69 7.78
N THR A 261 3.68 -9.69 7.15
CA THR A 261 3.73 -9.85 5.68
C THR A 261 3.08 -8.66 4.98
N THR A 262 1.91 -8.24 5.44
CA THR A 262 1.18 -7.11 4.87
C THR A 262 1.92 -5.78 5.12
N TYR A 263 2.53 -5.62 6.29
CA TYR A 263 3.44 -4.50 6.60
C TYR A 263 4.62 -4.42 5.63
N ASN A 264 5.27 -5.56 5.34
CA ASN A 264 6.36 -5.63 4.35
C ASN A 264 5.85 -5.24 2.95
N LEU A 265 4.69 -5.77 2.56
CA LEU A 265 4.06 -5.44 1.27
C LEU A 265 3.74 -3.95 1.14
N ALA A 266 3.31 -3.29 2.21
CA ALA A 266 3.04 -1.84 2.21
C ALA A 266 4.31 -1.03 1.92
N ARG A 267 5.43 -1.36 2.56
CA ARG A 267 6.72 -0.69 2.33
C ARG A 267 7.23 -0.89 0.91
N ILE A 268 7.16 -2.13 0.41
CA ILE A 268 7.49 -2.46 -0.98
C ILE A 268 6.63 -1.64 -1.95
N ASN A 269 5.34 -1.53 -1.67
CA ASN A 269 4.40 -0.76 -2.48
C ASN A 269 4.77 0.73 -2.54
N MET A 270 5.18 1.32 -1.42
CA MET A 270 5.68 2.70 -1.39
C MET A 270 6.90 2.88 -2.31
N PHE A 271 7.88 1.99 -2.21
CA PHE A 271 9.06 2.03 -3.09
C PHE A 271 8.70 1.87 -4.57
N LEU A 272 7.84 0.89 -4.90
CA LEU A 272 7.40 0.62 -6.28
C LEU A 272 6.66 1.80 -6.92
N HIS A 273 6.02 2.64 -6.12
CA HIS A 273 5.42 3.90 -6.55
C HIS A 273 6.39 5.09 -6.49
N ASN A 274 7.69 4.80 -6.34
CA ASN A 274 8.75 5.78 -6.29
C ASN A 274 8.52 6.85 -5.20
N ILE A 275 7.95 6.45 -4.07
CA ILE A 275 7.92 7.26 -2.85
C ILE A 275 9.24 7.06 -2.13
N ASN A 276 9.95 8.15 -1.87
CA ASN A 276 11.23 8.10 -1.15
C ASN A 276 11.02 7.63 0.29
N TYR A 277 11.98 6.90 0.86
CA TYR A 277 11.93 6.41 2.23
C TYR A 277 11.71 7.52 3.27
N ASN A 278 12.16 8.74 3.00
CA ASN A 278 11.91 9.89 3.86
C ASN A 278 10.45 10.38 3.84
N ASN A 279 9.66 9.95 2.88
CA ASN A 279 8.30 10.45 2.65
C ASN A 279 7.22 9.41 2.97
N PHE A 280 7.58 8.24 3.47
CA PHE A 280 6.62 7.29 4.01
C PHE A 280 7.08 6.74 5.37
N HIS A 281 6.13 6.51 6.24
CA HIS A 281 6.33 6.04 7.60
C HIS A 281 5.30 4.96 7.90
N ILE A 282 5.65 3.72 7.57
CA ILE A 282 4.80 2.56 7.84
C ILE A 282 5.31 1.87 9.08
N ALA A 283 4.48 1.81 10.11
CA ALA A 283 4.79 1.18 11.39
C ALA A 283 4.10 -0.19 11.51
N ARG A 284 4.72 -1.08 12.29
CA ARG A 284 4.13 -2.39 12.60
C ARG A 284 3.59 -2.40 14.01
N GLY A 285 2.33 -2.79 14.18
CA GLY A 285 1.73 -2.96 15.49
C GLY A 285 0.21 -2.80 15.51
N ASP A 286 -0.38 -3.05 16.66
CA ASP A 286 -1.81 -2.85 16.90
C ASP A 286 -2.07 -1.37 17.19
N THR A 287 -2.66 -0.68 16.24
CA THR A 287 -2.97 0.76 16.32
C THR A 287 -3.84 1.11 17.53
N LEU A 288 -4.74 0.24 17.93
CA LEU A 288 -5.69 0.54 19.01
C LEU A 288 -5.04 0.49 20.39
N THR A 289 -4.03 -0.37 20.57
CA THR A 289 -3.35 -0.55 21.85
C THR A 289 -1.94 0.02 21.91
N HIS A 290 -1.25 0.07 20.75
CA HIS A 290 0.12 0.56 20.60
C HIS A 290 0.25 1.43 19.33
N PRO A 291 -0.33 2.64 19.33
CA PRO A 291 -0.23 3.56 18.21
C PRO A 291 1.19 4.12 18.10
N GLU A 292 1.82 3.92 16.93
CA GLU A 292 3.23 4.28 16.70
C GLU A 292 3.40 5.74 16.20
N HIS A 293 2.36 6.34 15.63
CA HIS A 293 2.40 7.71 15.08
C HIS A 293 1.84 8.77 16.04
N TRP A 294 2.05 8.56 17.33
CA TRP A 294 1.58 9.46 18.37
C TRP A 294 2.18 10.87 18.28
N ASP A 295 3.45 10.94 17.90
CA ASP A 295 4.17 12.22 17.75
C ASP A 295 3.99 12.85 16.36
N ASP A 296 3.36 12.11 15.42
CA ASP A 296 3.17 12.57 14.04
C ASP A 296 1.82 13.24 13.80
N GLU A 297 0.86 13.06 14.71
CA GLU A 297 -0.46 13.70 14.60
C GLU A 297 -0.35 15.23 14.76
N PRO A 298 -1.29 16.05 14.28
CA PRO A 298 -2.51 15.67 13.56
C PRO A 298 -2.32 15.52 12.05
N PHE A 299 -3.30 14.84 11.43
CA PHE A 299 -3.31 14.57 9.99
C PHE A 299 -4.45 15.31 9.29
N ASP A 300 -4.18 15.92 8.12
CA ASP A 300 -5.21 16.57 7.31
C ASP A 300 -6.10 15.58 6.55
N ALA A 301 -5.57 14.42 6.26
CA ALA A 301 -6.24 13.38 5.50
C ALA A 301 -6.08 12.03 6.20
N ILE A 302 -7.20 11.43 6.62
CA ILE A 302 -7.21 10.09 7.19
C ILE A 302 -8.19 9.23 6.42
N VAL A 303 -7.73 8.06 5.96
CA VAL A 303 -8.58 7.08 5.29
C VAL A 303 -8.36 5.72 5.89
N SER A 304 -9.38 4.89 5.96
CA SER A 304 -9.20 3.50 6.34
C SER A 304 -10.32 2.61 5.85
N ASN A 305 -9.95 1.37 5.57
CA ASN A 305 -10.86 0.24 5.47
C ASN A 305 -10.39 -0.82 6.49
N PRO A 306 -10.68 -0.61 7.80
CA PRO A 306 -10.20 -1.50 8.84
C PRO A 306 -10.92 -2.86 8.78
N PRO A 307 -10.36 -3.91 9.42
CA PRO A 307 -11.03 -5.19 9.51
C PRO A 307 -12.36 -5.06 10.28
N TYR A 308 -13.44 -5.59 9.69
CA TYR A 308 -14.78 -5.42 10.23
C TYR A 308 -15.05 -6.33 11.42
N SER A 309 -15.66 -5.76 12.47
CA SER A 309 -16.20 -6.48 13.63
C SER A 309 -15.22 -7.46 14.29
N ILE A 310 -13.94 -7.08 14.35
CA ILE A 310 -12.92 -7.88 15.04
C ILE A 310 -12.93 -7.63 16.54
N LYS A 311 -12.45 -8.61 17.29
CA LYS A 311 -12.17 -8.46 18.73
C LYS A 311 -10.95 -7.58 18.94
N TRP A 312 -10.97 -6.79 20.00
CA TRP A 312 -9.85 -5.98 20.46
C TRP A 312 -9.79 -5.95 21.99
N ALA A 313 -8.74 -5.38 22.57
CA ALA A 313 -8.55 -5.34 24.01
C ALA A 313 -9.72 -4.63 24.72
N GLY A 314 -10.16 -3.46 24.23
CA GLY A 314 -11.31 -2.75 24.78
C GLY A 314 -11.23 -2.62 26.31
N LYS A 315 -12.35 -2.91 26.99
CA LYS A 315 -12.46 -2.84 28.44
C LYS A 315 -11.58 -3.83 29.22
N GLU A 316 -11.01 -4.83 28.56
CA GLU A 316 -10.07 -5.77 29.18
C GLU A 316 -8.72 -5.11 29.48
N ASN A 317 -8.41 -4.02 28.78
CA ASN A 317 -7.28 -3.15 29.10
C ASN A 317 -7.78 -1.87 29.78
N PRO A 318 -7.71 -1.75 31.13
CA PRO A 318 -8.27 -0.63 31.85
C PRO A 318 -7.62 0.72 31.56
N ILE A 319 -6.42 0.73 30.98
CA ILE A 319 -5.73 1.97 30.58
C ILE A 319 -6.47 2.66 29.43
N LEU A 320 -7.10 1.91 28.54
CA LEU A 320 -7.76 2.45 27.33
C LEU A 320 -8.94 3.38 27.65
N ILE A 321 -9.61 3.23 28.79
CA ILE A 321 -10.71 4.14 29.17
C ILE A 321 -10.24 5.56 29.44
N ASN A 322 -8.98 5.73 29.82
CA ASN A 322 -8.34 7.03 30.05
C ASN A 322 -7.50 7.50 28.85
N ASP A 323 -7.40 6.69 27.79
CA ASP A 323 -6.72 7.05 26.56
C ASP A 323 -7.48 8.23 25.90
N GLU A 324 -6.79 9.31 25.60
CA GLU A 324 -7.40 10.54 25.07
C GLU A 324 -8.08 10.34 23.70
N ARG A 325 -7.78 9.26 22.98
CA ARG A 325 -8.48 8.88 21.75
C ARG A 325 -9.90 8.40 22.01
N PHE A 326 -10.14 7.74 23.14
CA PHE A 326 -11.42 7.06 23.47
C PHE A 326 -12.17 7.70 24.62
N SER A 327 -11.47 8.28 25.60
CA SER A 327 -12.06 8.84 26.83
C SER A 327 -13.13 9.91 26.59
N PRO A 328 -13.09 10.75 25.53
CA PRO A 328 -14.11 11.77 25.31
C PRO A 328 -15.54 11.23 25.12
N ALA A 329 -15.70 10.01 24.61
CA ALA A 329 -17.01 9.38 24.49
C ALA A 329 -17.54 8.79 25.82
N GLY A 330 -16.71 8.75 26.87
CA GLY A 330 -17.04 8.19 28.16
C GLY A 330 -17.27 6.68 28.20
N VAL A 331 -16.99 5.99 27.09
CA VAL A 331 -17.18 4.56 26.92
C VAL A 331 -16.26 4.04 25.83
N LEU A 332 -15.76 2.81 25.99
CA LEU A 332 -15.01 2.11 24.94
C LEU A 332 -15.97 1.37 24.00
N ALA A 333 -15.59 1.25 22.74
CA ALA A 333 -16.27 0.35 21.81
C ALA A 333 -16.30 -1.08 22.39
N PRO A 334 -17.30 -1.90 22.03
CA PRO A 334 -17.40 -3.27 22.54
C PRO A 334 -16.12 -4.07 22.25
N SER A 335 -15.61 -4.84 23.22
CA SER A 335 -14.42 -5.69 23.02
C SER A 335 -14.58 -6.71 21.89
N SER A 336 -15.83 -7.04 21.51
CA SER A 336 -16.15 -7.93 20.40
C SER A 336 -16.15 -7.24 19.03
N LYS A 337 -16.08 -5.89 18.96
CA LYS A 337 -16.24 -5.10 17.74
C LYS A 337 -15.40 -3.81 17.82
N ALA A 338 -14.26 -3.82 17.17
CA ALA A 338 -13.33 -2.69 17.14
C ALA A 338 -13.75 -1.54 16.19
N ASP A 339 -14.85 -1.70 15.45
CA ASP A 339 -15.26 -0.78 14.38
C ASP A 339 -15.18 0.69 14.82
N LEU A 340 -15.98 1.08 15.84
CA LEU A 340 -15.98 2.46 16.32
C LEU A 340 -14.74 2.85 17.15
N ALA A 341 -13.90 1.91 17.56
CA ALA A 341 -12.59 2.23 18.14
C ALA A 341 -11.65 2.81 17.07
N PHE A 342 -11.62 2.24 15.86
CA PHE A 342 -10.90 2.84 14.74
C PHE A 342 -11.45 4.21 14.38
N THR A 343 -12.77 4.37 14.35
CA THR A 343 -13.41 5.67 14.07
C THR A 343 -13.01 6.72 15.11
N MET A 344 -13.03 6.39 16.40
CA MET A 344 -12.62 7.31 17.48
C MET A 344 -11.12 7.65 17.41
N HIS A 345 -10.27 6.68 17.09
CA HIS A 345 -8.85 6.90 16.86
C HIS A 345 -8.61 7.91 15.71
N MET A 346 -9.26 7.68 14.56
CA MET A 346 -9.15 8.58 13.42
C MET A 346 -9.64 10.00 13.76
N LEU A 347 -10.76 10.10 14.44
CA LEU A 347 -11.33 11.38 14.87
C LEU A 347 -10.37 12.13 15.80
N SER A 348 -9.76 11.44 16.76
CA SER A 348 -8.79 12.03 17.70
C SER A 348 -7.62 12.66 16.94
N TRP A 349 -7.03 11.93 16.03
CA TRP A 349 -5.81 12.33 15.29
C TRP A 349 -6.08 13.20 14.07
N LEU A 350 -7.33 13.46 13.74
CA LEU A 350 -7.71 14.36 12.66
C LEU A 350 -7.38 15.80 13.01
N SER A 351 -6.76 16.55 12.08
CA SER A 351 -6.53 17.97 12.24
C SER A 351 -7.85 18.76 12.25
N SER A 352 -7.82 19.96 12.78
CA SER A 352 -9.02 20.82 12.88
C SER A 352 -9.63 21.12 11.50
N LYS A 353 -8.83 21.15 10.43
CA LYS A 353 -9.25 21.37 9.04
C LYS A 353 -9.25 20.11 8.19
N GLY A 354 -8.96 18.97 8.82
CA GLY A 354 -8.86 17.68 8.15
C GLY A 354 -10.21 17.07 7.82
N THR A 355 -10.16 16.09 6.94
CA THR A 355 -11.28 15.21 6.62
C THR A 355 -10.84 13.77 6.77
N ALA A 356 -11.67 12.96 7.42
CA ALA A 356 -11.46 11.52 7.51
C ALA A 356 -12.61 10.77 6.83
N ALA A 357 -12.30 9.63 6.20
CA ALA A 357 -13.28 8.73 5.63
C ALA A 357 -12.94 7.28 5.99
N ILE A 358 -13.88 6.59 6.59
CA ILE A 358 -13.73 5.20 7.03
C ILE A 358 -14.84 4.33 6.47
N VAL A 359 -14.47 3.15 5.99
CA VAL A 359 -15.43 2.11 5.60
C VAL A 359 -15.89 1.35 6.85
N GLU A 360 -17.20 1.24 7.01
CA GLU A 360 -17.82 0.58 8.15
C GLU A 360 -18.94 -0.37 7.73
N PHE A 361 -19.23 -1.35 8.58
CA PHE A 361 -20.49 -2.10 8.46
C PHE A 361 -21.66 -1.27 8.98
N PRO A 362 -22.81 -1.30 8.31
CA PRO A 362 -23.99 -0.51 8.69
C PRO A 362 -24.45 -0.70 10.14
N GLY A 363 -24.07 -1.81 10.77
CA GLY A 363 -24.38 -2.08 12.18
C GLY A 363 -23.93 -1.00 13.14
N VAL A 364 -22.82 -0.28 12.85
CA VAL A 364 -22.36 0.85 13.66
C VAL A 364 -23.37 1.99 13.73
N LEU A 365 -24.28 2.09 12.76
CA LEU A 365 -25.28 3.14 12.66
C LEU A 365 -26.51 2.93 13.54
N TYR A 366 -26.82 1.67 13.94
CA TYR A 366 -28.05 1.37 14.66
C TYR A 366 -27.91 0.54 15.92
N ARG A 367 -26.75 -0.13 16.17
CA ARG A 367 -26.57 -0.94 17.37
C ARG A 367 -26.61 -0.04 18.63
N GLY A 368 -27.20 -0.58 19.71
CA GLY A 368 -27.30 0.07 21.01
C GLY A 368 -26.04 -0.03 21.86
N GLY A 369 -26.19 0.28 23.15
CA GLY A 369 -25.11 0.14 24.15
C GLY A 369 -23.95 1.13 23.94
N ALA A 370 -22.72 0.62 23.98
CA ALA A 370 -21.52 1.44 23.85
C ALA A 370 -21.44 2.13 22.49
N GLU A 371 -21.79 1.46 21.42
CA GLU A 371 -21.78 2.05 20.07
C GLU A 371 -22.77 3.21 19.95
N GLN A 372 -23.94 3.12 20.58
CA GLN A 372 -24.90 4.23 20.64
C GLN A 372 -24.31 5.46 21.35
N LYS A 373 -23.62 5.26 22.46
CA LYS A 373 -22.99 6.37 23.21
C LYS A 373 -21.87 7.04 22.40
N ILE A 374 -21.08 6.26 21.68
CA ILE A 374 -20.04 6.80 20.80
C ILE A 374 -20.66 7.60 19.63
N ARG A 375 -21.72 7.08 19.00
CA ARG A 375 -22.44 7.86 17.98
C ARG A 375 -23.01 9.15 18.54
N GLN A 376 -23.62 9.08 19.74
CA GLN A 376 -24.15 10.27 20.43
C GLN A 376 -23.06 11.31 20.63
N TYR A 377 -21.89 10.90 21.14
CA TYR A 377 -20.74 11.79 21.29
C TYR A 377 -20.35 12.46 19.96
N MET A 378 -20.24 11.69 18.87
CA MET A 378 -19.87 12.24 17.56
C MET A 378 -20.93 13.21 17.00
N ILE A 379 -22.20 12.93 17.23
CA ILE A 379 -23.31 13.80 16.78
C ILE A 379 -23.37 15.08 17.61
N ASP A 380 -23.31 14.97 18.94
CA ASP A 380 -23.41 16.11 19.87
C ASP A 380 -22.25 17.11 19.66
N ASN A 381 -21.09 16.62 19.23
CA ASN A 381 -19.92 17.44 18.90
C ASN A 381 -19.82 17.81 17.40
N ASN A 382 -20.82 17.46 16.61
CA ASN A 382 -20.93 17.82 15.19
C ASN A 382 -19.75 17.29 14.32
N PHE A 383 -19.27 16.07 14.58
CA PHE A 383 -18.14 15.50 13.88
C PHE A 383 -18.49 14.69 12.64
N ILE A 384 -19.75 14.25 12.48
CA ILE A 384 -20.18 13.47 11.31
C ILE A 384 -20.61 14.42 10.20
N ASP A 385 -19.93 14.39 9.05
CA ASP A 385 -20.23 15.20 7.89
C ASP A 385 -21.20 14.49 6.94
N ALA A 386 -20.91 13.23 6.63
CA ALA A 386 -21.73 12.42 5.75
C ALA A 386 -21.72 10.93 6.13
N VAL A 387 -22.79 10.25 5.73
CA VAL A 387 -22.94 8.81 5.73
C VAL A 387 -23.31 8.37 4.31
N ILE A 388 -22.48 7.54 3.69
CA ILE A 388 -22.65 7.08 2.31
C ILE A 388 -22.88 5.59 2.30
N GLN A 389 -24.04 5.12 1.89
CA GLN A 389 -24.28 3.70 1.68
C GLN A 389 -23.70 3.28 0.33
N LEU A 390 -22.89 2.22 0.33
CA LEU A 390 -22.34 1.62 -0.89
C LEU A 390 -23.19 0.43 -1.34
N SER A 391 -23.02 0.04 -2.60
CA SER A 391 -23.64 -1.17 -3.11
C SER A 391 -23.12 -2.43 -2.42
N SER A 392 -23.90 -3.48 -2.40
CA SER A 392 -23.48 -4.80 -1.94
C SER A 392 -22.41 -5.39 -2.87
N ASN A 393 -21.69 -6.40 -2.38
CA ASN A 393 -20.76 -7.20 -3.18
C ASN A 393 -19.62 -6.40 -3.87
N LEU A 394 -19.19 -5.28 -3.29
CA LEU A 394 -18.01 -4.50 -3.74
C LEU A 394 -16.70 -5.07 -3.20
N PHE A 395 -16.67 -5.49 -1.93
CA PHE A 395 -15.45 -5.88 -1.24
C PHE A 395 -15.14 -7.36 -1.39
N PHE A 396 -13.85 -7.70 -1.39
CA PHE A 396 -13.43 -9.10 -1.32
C PHE A 396 -13.80 -9.69 0.06
N GLY A 397 -14.15 -10.96 0.09
CA GLY A 397 -14.45 -11.65 1.35
C GLY A 397 -15.84 -11.39 1.95
N THR A 398 -16.62 -10.43 1.46
CA THR A 398 -18.00 -10.17 1.89
C THR A 398 -18.92 -9.76 0.76
N SER A 399 -20.19 -10.13 0.88
CA SER A 399 -21.26 -9.65 -0.01
C SER A 399 -22.11 -8.54 0.63
N ILE A 400 -21.83 -8.19 1.88
CA ILE A 400 -22.62 -7.21 2.65
C ILE A 400 -22.39 -5.82 2.10
N ALA A 401 -23.45 -5.02 1.97
CA ALA A 401 -23.35 -3.60 1.69
C ALA A 401 -22.66 -2.90 2.87
N THR A 402 -21.65 -2.10 2.59
CA THR A 402 -20.90 -1.29 3.57
C THR A 402 -21.34 0.16 3.49
N CYS A 403 -20.89 0.97 4.42
CA CYS A 403 -21.07 2.42 4.37
C CYS A 403 -19.74 3.14 4.61
N ILE A 404 -19.67 4.40 4.19
CA ILE A 404 -18.54 5.28 4.50
C ILE A 404 -19.05 6.33 5.49
N LEU A 405 -18.34 6.48 6.63
CA LEU A 405 -18.48 7.63 7.51
C LEU A 405 -17.46 8.68 7.13
N VAL A 406 -17.92 9.90 6.93
CA VAL A 406 -17.07 11.07 6.67
C VAL A 406 -17.05 11.94 7.92
N LEU A 407 -15.87 12.22 8.45
CA LEU A 407 -15.67 12.96 9.68
C LEU A 407 -14.95 14.28 9.42
N LYS A 408 -15.39 15.35 10.08
CA LYS A 408 -14.77 16.69 10.10
C LYS A 408 -14.90 17.31 11.47
N LYS A 409 -13.92 18.14 11.88
CA LYS A 409 -13.97 18.90 13.13
C LYS A 409 -14.44 20.34 12.97
N ASN A 410 -14.46 20.88 11.77
CA ASN A 410 -14.72 22.30 11.48
C ASN A 410 -16.00 22.55 10.70
N LYS A 411 -17.02 21.75 10.90
CA LYS A 411 -18.32 21.96 10.23
C LYS A 411 -18.93 23.29 10.67
N THR A 412 -19.55 23.97 9.73
CA THR A 412 -20.22 25.27 9.94
C THR A 412 -21.73 25.14 10.21
N ASP A 413 -22.29 23.96 9.99
CA ASP A 413 -23.67 23.61 10.26
C ASP A 413 -23.77 22.25 10.96
N ASN A 414 -24.94 21.90 11.47
CA ASN A 414 -25.19 20.64 12.19
C ASN A 414 -25.83 19.57 11.28
N ASN A 415 -25.86 19.78 10.00
CA ASN A 415 -26.46 18.81 9.06
C ASN A 415 -25.53 17.61 8.86
N ILE A 416 -26.12 16.44 8.73
CA ILE A 416 -25.43 15.22 8.30
C ILE A 416 -26.02 14.84 6.94
N LEU A 417 -25.17 14.72 5.92
CA LEU A 417 -25.60 14.31 4.61
C LEU A 417 -25.71 12.77 4.56
N PHE A 418 -26.88 12.25 4.19
CA PHE A 418 -27.07 10.84 3.88
C PHE A 418 -27.13 10.64 2.38
N VAL A 419 -26.23 9.80 1.86
CA VAL A 419 -26.14 9.46 0.44
C VAL A 419 -26.46 7.98 0.26
N ASP A 420 -27.52 7.68 -0.48
CA ASP A 420 -27.79 6.33 -0.93
C ASP A 420 -27.13 6.11 -2.29
N ALA A 421 -25.97 5.41 -2.28
CA ALA A 421 -25.24 5.00 -3.46
C ALA A 421 -25.34 3.49 -3.71
N SER A 422 -26.39 2.84 -3.20
CA SER A 422 -26.59 1.39 -3.32
C SER A 422 -26.73 0.91 -4.76
N GLU A 423 -27.21 1.78 -5.67
CA GLU A 423 -27.34 1.50 -7.10
C GLU A 423 -26.19 2.03 -7.95
N GLU A 424 -25.20 2.70 -7.34
CA GLU A 424 -24.00 3.21 -8.01
C GLU A 424 -22.96 2.10 -8.17
N PHE A 425 -23.10 1.25 -9.18
CA PHE A 425 -22.15 0.21 -9.51
C PHE A 425 -22.31 -0.29 -10.95
N VAL A 426 -21.29 -0.97 -11.45
CA VAL A 426 -21.34 -1.80 -12.65
C VAL A 426 -21.11 -3.26 -12.23
N ARG A 427 -21.85 -4.17 -12.86
CA ARG A 427 -21.64 -5.62 -12.61
C ARG A 427 -20.38 -6.10 -13.31
N ASN A 428 -19.55 -6.82 -12.57
CA ASN A 428 -18.40 -7.52 -13.11
C ASN A 428 -18.47 -8.99 -12.62
N THR A 429 -18.25 -9.95 -13.45
CA THR A 429 -18.41 -11.41 -13.31
C THR A 429 -18.89 -11.93 -11.93
N ASN A 430 -18.09 -11.75 -10.88
CA ASN A 430 -18.37 -12.24 -9.51
C ASN A 430 -18.51 -11.13 -8.47
N LYS A 431 -18.33 -9.86 -8.82
CA LYS A 431 -18.31 -8.72 -7.91
C LYS A 431 -18.93 -7.50 -8.59
N ASN A 432 -19.51 -6.61 -7.79
CA ASN A 432 -19.82 -5.27 -8.22
C ASN A 432 -18.52 -4.43 -8.24
N LYS A 433 -18.50 -3.40 -9.05
CA LYS A 433 -17.38 -2.48 -9.18
C LYS A 433 -17.89 -1.05 -9.35
N LEU A 434 -17.15 -0.07 -8.84
CA LEU A 434 -17.44 1.34 -9.13
C LEU A 434 -16.77 1.74 -10.44
N SER A 435 -17.53 2.33 -11.36
CA SER A 435 -16.98 3.02 -12.52
C SER A 435 -16.53 4.44 -12.14
N ASN A 436 -15.76 5.08 -13.00
CA ASN A 436 -15.42 6.50 -12.82
C ASN A 436 -16.66 7.39 -12.75
N GLU A 437 -17.72 7.05 -13.48
CA GLU A 437 -19.02 7.74 -13.44
C GLU A 437 -19.68 7.58 -12.08
N ASN A 438 -19.74 6.35 -11.54
CA ASN A 438 -20.29 6.10 -10.20
C ASN A 438 -19.53 6.91 -9.13
N ILE A 439 -18.19 6.91 -9.17
CA ILE A 439 -17.37 7.69 -8.24
C ILE A 439 -17.69 9.20 -8.37
N ASN A 440 -17.75 9.71 -9.60
CA ASN A 440 -18.09 11.13 -9.85
C ASN A 440 -19.48 11.49 -9.33
N ASN A 441 -20.49 10.64 -9.54
CA ASN A 441 -21.84 10.84 -9.03
C ASN A 441 -21.84 10.97 -7.51
N ILE A 442 -21.18 10.05 -6.80
CA ILE A 442 -21.09 10.06 -5.34
C ILE A 442 -20.36 11.32 -4.84
N VAL A 443 -19.18 11.62 -5.41
CA VAL A 443 -18.37 12.76 -4.98
C VAL A 443 -19.08 14.10 -5.24
N ASN A 444 -19.81 14.23 -6.35
CA ASN A 444 -20.54 15.47 -6.67
C ASN A 444 -21.66 15.76 -5.68
N LEU A 445 -22.27 14.74 -5.06
CA LEU A 445 -23.28 14.92 -4.01
C LEU A 445 -22.71 15.53 -2.73
N LEU A 446 -21.39 15.39 -2.50
CA LEU A 446 -20.69 15.93 -1.33
C LEU A 446 -20.22 17.37 -1.52
N LYS A 447 -20.25 17.88 -2.77
CA LYS A 447 -19.91 19.26 -3.09
C LYS A 447 -21.18 20.12 -2.94
N LYS A 448 -21.44 20.58 -1.75
CA LYS A 448 -22.57 21.50 -1.48
C LYS A 448 -22.08 22.85 -1.00
#